data_99efbbda9dddaa7c9c8286bd88c59efd
#
_entry.id   99efbbda9dddaa7c9c8286bd88c59efd
#
_cell.length_a   1.000
_cell.length_b   1.000
_cell.length_c   1.000
_cell.angle_alpha   90.00
_cell.angle_beta   90.00
_cell.angle_gamma   90.00
#
_symmetry.space_group_name_H-M   'P 1'
#
loop_
_entity.id
_entity.type
_entity.pdbx_description
1 polymer ?
#
loop_
_entity_poly.entity_id
_entity_poly.type
_entity_poly.pdbx_seq_one_letter_code
_entity_poly.pdbx_strand_id
1 'polypeptide(L)'
;MKKWLIPMILMSGIVLTANACSPSDDPVNTENPSPEPEPNPEPNPNPDPDNPNPQPGGNGRSLVVYFSCTNTTKGIAEQIAAITGSGTYRIEPAVAYTSADLNYNNSSSRANREQNDPSARPAIGNTLEGLSDYDILFLGYPIWWGKAPKIISTFLESYDLSGKTIVPFCTSHSSGIGSSDTDLHALASQAVWKPGKRFGGNESREAVQAWIESLGLNLNESNVGRFNLSTGENGKAPTVRLSSGYDMPVLGLGTYSLHGDVCVRSVKAALASGFRKFDTASVYGNEEEVGQGVRESGVPREEIFVATKLYPNEYANAEAAIEECLRKLNIGYIDLMLLHHPGTNDVAAYKAMERAVAQGKIRSLGLSNYYVREMSEFLPQVSIKPVLVQNEIHPYYQENDVIPYMHRQGIAVEAWYPFGGRGHTAAMFADKTISRIAQAHGKSPAQVILRWDLQKGVVVIPGSSNPDHIRENISVFDFALTDAEMAEINALDRNEKHDWY
;
A
#
# COMPACT_ATOMS: atom_id res chain seq x y z
N MET A 1 39.25 39.14 31.94
CA MET A 1 40.74 39.26 31.80
C MET A 1 41.21 38.31 30.70
N LYS A 2 41.98 38.90 29.76
CA LYS A 2 42.81 38.29 28.70
C LYS A 2 42.09 37.40 27.66
N LYS A 3 41.73 37.83 26.42
CA LYS A 3 42.46 38.40 25.26
C LYS A 3 43.65 37.54 24.81
N TRP A 4 43.61 37.22 23.52
CA TRP A 4 44.65 37.28 22.45
C TRP A 4 44.38 36.16 21.43
N LEU A 5 44.45 36.25 20.17
CA LEU A 5 44.69 37.18 19.02
C LEU A 5 45.11 36.29 17.83
N ILE A 6 44.59 36.62 16.69
CA ILE A 6 44.92 36.12 15.33
C ILE A 6 46.34 36.59 14.95
N PRO A 7 47.01 35.94 14.00
CA PRO A 7 47.27 36.70 12.79
C PRO A 7 47.08 35.98 11.45
N MET A 8 46.63 36.76 10.57
CA MET A 8 46.64 36.79 9.13
C MET A 8 48.03 37.08 8.57
N ILE A 9 48.49 36.44 7.49
CA ILE A 9 49.54 36.95 6.59
C ILE A 9 49.17 36.72 5.14
N LEU A 10 49.28 37.77 4.45
CA LEU A 10 49.05 38.18 3.10
C LEU A 10 50.28 37.93 2.16
N MET A 11 49.99 38.17 0.88
CA MET A 11 50.86 38.68 -0.24
C MET A 11 51.53 37.62 -1.11
N SER A 12 51.66 37.71 -2.36
CA SER A 12 51.56 38.72 -3.49
C SER A 12 52.12 37.96 -4.68
N GLY A 13 51.82 38.12 -5.88
CA GLY A 13 51.53 39.12 -6.82
C GLY A 13 52.22 38.89 -8.15
N ILE A 14 51.50 39.21 -9.25
CA ILE A 14 52.06 39.95 -10.44
C ILE A 14 52.99 39.14 -11.39
N VAL A 15 52.91 39.11 -12.74
CA VAL A 15 52.72 40.12 -13.81
C VAL A 15 52.57 39.43 -15.18
N LEU A 16 51.73 39.97 -16.01
CA LEU A 16 51.65 40.07 -17.46
C LEU A 16 52.88 39.82 -18.34
N THR A 17 52.71 39.25 -19.54
CA THR A 17 52.95 40.02 -20.78
C THR A 17 52.32 39.29 -22.01
N ALA A 18 51.68 40.10 -22.84
CA ALA A 18 51.23 39.79 -24.19
C ALA A 18 52.42 39.83 -25.19
N ASN A 19 52.30 39.09 -26.30
CA ASN A 19 52.57 39.65 -27.61
C ASN A 19 52.04 38.80 -28.75
N ALA A 20 51.52 39.50 -29.75
CA ALA A 20 50.97 39.08 -31.00
C ALA A 20 52.06 38.77 -32.06
N CYS A 21 51.71 37.97 -33.08
CA CYS A 21 51.75 38.26 -34.50
C CYS A 21 51.74 37.02 -35.37
N SER A 22 50.82 36.97 -36.31
CA SER A 22 50.80 36.14 -37.51
C SER A 22 51.76 36.72 -38.58
N PRO A 23 51.95 36.19 -39.85
CA PRO A 23 51.26 35.12 -40.56
C PRO A 23 52.21 34.22 -41.43
N SER A 24 51.67 33.19 -42.09
CA SER A 24 51.79 32.87 -43.54
C SER A 24 51.98 31.37 -43.86
N ASP A 25 51.10 30.98 -44.77
CA ASP A 25 51.26 30.07 -45.89
C ASP A 25 51.17 28.54 -45.75
N ASP A 26 50.20 28.02 -46.50
CA ASP A 26 49.83 26.69 -46.95
C ASP A 26 50.92 25.87 -47.65
N PRO A 27 50.63 24.67 -48.14
CA PRO A 27 49.81 23.52 -47.70
C PRO A 27 50.61 22.20 -47.73
N VAL A 28 50.19 21.17 -46.98
CA VAL A 28 50.41 19.77 -47.39
C VAL A 28 49.36 18.87 -46.78
N ASN A 29 48.69 18.17 -47.66
CA ASN A 29 47.82 17.01 -47.55
C ASN A 29 48.44 15.88 -46.69
N THR A 30 47.65 15.33 -45.76
CA THR A 30 47.61 13.87 -45.53
C THR A 30 46.57 13.47 -44.48
N GLU A 31 45.75 12.51 -44.89
CA GLU A 31 45.13 11.44 -44.14
C GLU A 31 44.31 11.75 -42.87
N ASN A 32 43.03 11.50 -43.03
CA ASN A 32 42.00 11.52 -42.03
C ASN A 32 42.18 10.30 -41.08
N PRO A 33 42.48 10.46 -39.78
CA PRO A 33 42.32 9.37 -38.83
C PRO A 33 40.84 9.25 -38.45
N SER A 34 40.34 8.02 -38.40
CA SER A 34 39.03 7.65 -37.87
C SER A 34 38.78 8.32 -36.51
N PRO A 35 37.56 8.80 -36.23
CA PRO A 35 37.25 9.36 -34.92
C PRO A 35 37.33 8.25 -33.86
N GLU A 36 38.06 8.51 -32.80
CA GLU A 36 38.01 7.73 -31.57
C GLU A 36 36.57 7.73 -31.05
N PRO A 37 36.09 6.63 -30.45
CA PRO A 37 34.76 6.60 -29.84
C PRO A 37 34.72 7.62 -28.70
N GLU A 38 33.75 8.52 -28.73
CA GLU A 38 33.46 9.44 -27.61
C GLU A 38 33.23 8.64 -26.32
N PRO A 39 33.73 9.11 -25.17
CA PRO A 39 33.52 8.45 -23.90
C PRO A 39 32.02 8.41 -23.60
N ASN A 40 31.58 7.23 -23.22
CA ASN A 40 30.21 6.96 -22.77
C ASN A 40 29.83 8.01 -21.70
N PRO A 41 28.74 8.76 -21.82
CA PRO A 41 28.34 9.72 -20.79
C PRO A 41 28.12 8.99 -19.47
N GLU A 42 28.78 9.45 -18.42
CA GLU A 42 28.56 8.97 -17.06
C GLU A 42 27.07 9.02 -16.72
N PRO A 43 26.52 8.04 -16.01
CA PRO A 43 25.12 8.08 -15.58
C PRO A 43 24.89 9.32 -14.73
N ASN A 44 23.89 10.11 -15.06
CA ASN A 44 23.51 11.33 -14.36
C ASN A 44 23.17 10.99 -12.89
N PRO A 45 23.92 11.45 -11.90
CA PRO A 45 23.74 11.05 -10.50
C PRO A 45 22.65 11.82 -9.75
N ASN A 46 21.81 12.59 -10.42
CA ASN A 46 20.81 13.40 -9.75
C ASN A 46 19.41 12.98 -10.21
N PRO A 47 18.65 12.19 -9.39
CA PRO A 47 17.24 11.97 -9.68
C PRO A 47 16.51 13.32 -9.63
N ASP A 48 15.62 13.53 -10.59
CA ASP A 48 14.71 14.68 -10.64
C ASP A 48 13.98 14.76 -9.28
N PRO A 49 14.13 15.85 -8.50
CA PRO A 49 13.46 16.00 -7.22
C PRO A 49 11.91 15.98 -7.33
N ASP A 50 11.37 16.14 -8.55
CA ASP A 50 9.94 16.07 -8.84
C ASP A 50 9.45 14.66 -9.23
N ASN A 51 10.31 13.63 -9.22
CA ASN A 51 9.91 12.24 -9.43
C ASN A 51 10.20 11.38 -8.19
N PRO A 52 9.39 11.47 -7.14
CA PRO A 52 9.47 10.45 -6.10
C PRO A 52 9.13 9.10 -6.73
N ASN A 53 9.96 8.09 -6.49
CA ASN A 53 9.59 6.67 -6.59
C ASN A 53 8.15 6.51 -6.09
N PRO A 54 7.27 5.69 -6.69
CA PRO A 54 5.85 5.73 -6.41
C PRO A 54 5.61 5.89 -4.93
N GLN A 55 5.09 7.06 -4.54
CA GLN A 55 4.77 7.33 -3.13
C GLN A 55 3.68 6.33 -2.77
N PRO A 56 3.90 5.44 -1.78
CA PRO A 56 2.81 4.61 -1.26
C PRO A 56 1.85 5.55 -0.52
N GLY A 57 0.91 6.10 -1.23
CA GLY A 57 0.01 7.14 -0.74
C GLY A 57 -1.31 7.21 -1.48
N GLY A 58 -1.67 6.15 -2.22
CA GLY A 58 -2.98 6.02 -2.85
C GLY A 58 -3.81 4.98 -2.13
N ASN A 59 -5.03 5.34 -1.75
CA ASN A 59 -6.02 4.45 -1.11
C ASN A 59 -6.62 3.42 -2.09
N GLY A 60 -5.94 3.07 -3.17
CA GLY A 60 -6.50 2.21 -4.20
C GLY A 60 -5.44 1.36 -4.88
N ARG A 61 -5.87 0.21 -5.34
CA ARG A 61 -5.10 -0.74 -6.17
C ARG A 61 -4.84 -0.19 -7.57
N SER A 62 -4.79 1.11 -7.74
CA SER A 62 -4.56 1.78 -9.01
C SER A 62 -3.27 2.62 -8.98
N LEU A 63 -2.54 2.57 -10.09
CA LEU A 63 -1.34 3.34 -10.33
C LEU A 63 -1.48 4.09 -11.66
N VAL A 64 -1.06 5.33 -11.70
CA VAL A 64 -0.97 6.09 -12.95
C VAL A 64 0.45 6.00 -13.49
N VAL A 65 0.65 5.17 -14.47
CA VAL A 65 1.91 5.00 -15.21
C VAL A 65 1.88 5.91 -16.42
N TYR A 66 2.90 6.77 -16.60
CA TYR A 66 2.87 7.66 -17.75
C TYR A 66 4.26 8.00 -18.29
N PHE A 67 4.31 8.29 -19.58
CA PHE A 67 5.45 8.89 -20.26
C PHE A 67 5.10 10.31 -20.75
N SER A 68 5.97 11.28 -20.49
CA SER A 68 5.74 12.68 -20.89
C SER A 68 7.04 13.44 -21.08
N CYS A 69 7.27 14.00 -22.28
CA CYS A 69 8.43 14.86 -22.58
C CYS A 69 8.16 16.35 -22.35
N THR A 70 6.89 16.78 -22.47
CA THR A 70 6.47 18.21 -22.45
C THR A 70 5.54 18.53 -21.29
N ASN A 71 5.40 17.61 -20.33
CA ASN A 71 4.53 17.69 -19.17
C ASN A 71 3.01 17.73 -19.47
N THR A 72 2.58 17.68 -20.73
CA THR A 72 1.14 17.65 -21.07
C THR A 72 0.48 16.37 -20.55
N THR A 73 1.07 15.19 -20.82
CA THR A 73 0.56 13.92 -20.31
C THR A 73 0.70 13.85 -18.79
N LYS A 74 1.78 14.41 -18.21
CA LYS A 74 1.97 14.52 -16.76
C LYS A 74 0.79 15.23 -16.10
N GLY A 75 0.34 16.38 -16.63
CA GLY A 75 -0.77 17.13 -16.05
C GLY A 75 -2.08 16.34 -15.98
N ILE A 76 -2.40 15.55 -17.01
CA ILE A 76 -3.56 14.65 -16.98
C ILE A 76 -3.34 13.48 -16.01
N ALA A 77 -2.13 12.89 -15.98
CA ALA A 77 -1.78 11.84 -15.04
C ALA A 77 -1.95 12.26 -13.58
N GLU A 78 -1.51 13.47 -13.24
CA GLU A 78 -1.66 14.04 -11.89
C GLU A 78 -3.13 14.30 -11.53
N GLN A 79 -3.96 14.75 -12.50
CA GLN A 79 -5.41 14.88 -12.28
C GLN A 79 -6.06 13.52 -12.02
N ILE A 80 -5.74 12.49 -12.81
CA ILE A 80 -6.25 11.13 -12.63
C ILE A 80 -5.83 10.63 -11.23
N ALA A 81 -4.55 10.77 -10.87
CA ALA A 81 -4.04 10.37 -9.57
C ALA A 81 -4.77 11.06 -8.41
N ALA A 82 -4.98 12.37 -8.51
CA ALA A 82 -5.69 13.16 -7.49
C ALA A 82 -7.20 12.81 -7.38
N ILE A 83 -7.83 12.36 -8.47
CA ILE A 83 -9.25 11.94 -8.47
C ILE A 83 -9.39 10.53 -7.91
N THR A 84 -8.48 9.63 -8.27
CA THR A 84 -8.54 8.19 -7.92
C THR A 84 -7.84 7.86 -6.61
N GLY A 85 -7.07 8.79 -6.05
CA GLY A 85 -6.19 8.53 -4.92
C GLY A 85 -5.00 7.62 -5.28
N SER A 86 -4.65 7.50 -6.55
CA SER A 86 -3.57 6.64 -7.04
C SER A 86 -2.20 7.25 -6.85
N GLY A 87 -1.18 6.39 -6.68
CA GLY A 87 0.22 6.80 -6.89
C GLY A 87 0.50 7.10 -8.36
N THR A 88 1.63 7.73 -8.64
CA THR A 88 2.11 7.98 -10.02
C THR A 88 3.48 7.35 -10.24
N TYR A 89 3.70 6.81 -11.43
CA TYR A 89 5.00 6.37 -11.90
C TYR A 89 5.27 6.97 -13.27
N ARG A 90 6.29 7.80 -13.36
CA ARG A 90 6.77 8.35 -14.63
C ARG A 90 7.77 7.39 -15.26
N ILE A 91 7.51 6.95 -16.48
CA ILE A 91 8.50 6.22 -17.28
C ILE A 91 9.58 7.21 -17.71
N GLU A 92 10.80 7.02 -17.23
CA GLU A 92 11.95 7.84 -17.61
C GLU A 92 12.81 7.09 -18.62
N PRO A 93 13.08 7.68 -19.79
CA PRO A 93 14.02 7.07 -20.73
C PRO A 93 15.44 7.13 -20.14
N ALA A 94 16.24 6.07 -20.32
CA ALA A 94 17.63 6.04 -19.87
C ALA A 94 18.47 7.18 -20.46
N VAL A 95 18.12 7.64 -21.66
CA VAL A 95 18.66 8.86 -22.28
C VAL A 95 17.50 9.81 -22.55
N ALA A 96 17.50 10.99 -21.93
CA ALA A 96 16.45 11.98 -22.09
C ALA A 96 16.28 12.42 -23.55
N TYR A 97 15.02 12.70 -23.94
CA TYR A 97 14.74 13.27 -25.28
C TYR A 97 15.01 14.78 -25.27
N THR A 98 15.88 15.24 -26.15
CA THR A 98 16.11 16.65 -26.40
C THR A 98 15.04 17.24 -27.34
N SER A 99 14.97 18.57 -27.46
CA SER A 99 14.08 19.22 -28.45
C SER A 99 14.41 18.80 -29.89
N ALA A 100 15.67 18.51 -30.19
CA ALA A 100 16.09 17.99 -31.50
C ALA A 100 15.58 16.56 -31.74
N ASP A 101 15.59 15.72 -30.72
CA ASP A 101 15.05 14.35 -30.77
C ASP A 101 13.55 14.31 -31.02
N LEU A 102 12.83 15.34 -30.56
CA LEU A 102 11.38 15.47 -30.69
C LEU A 102 10.95 16.25 -31.93
N ASN A 103 11.90 16.65 -32.79
CA ASN A 103 11.57 17.43 -33.98
C ASN A 103 10.77 16.62 -35.00
N TYR A 104 9.49 16.90 -35.03
CA TYR A 104 8.50 16.20 -35.87
C TYR A 104 8.79 16.33 -37.38
N ASN A 105 9.39 17.45 -37.81
CA ASN A 105 9.69 17.76 -39.20
C ASN A 105 11.03 17.15 -39.67
N ASN A 106 11.83 16.60 -38.77
CA ASN A 106 13.10 15.94 -39.11
C ASN A 106 12.93 14.43 -39.11
N SER A 107 12.93 13.81 -40.31
CA SER A 107 12.83 12.36 -40.49
C SER A 107 13.96 11.56 -39.80
N SER A 108 15.08 12.24 -39.50
CA SER A 108 16.24 11.66 -38.81
C SER A 108 16.23 11.93 -37.31
N SER A 109 15.21 12.59 -36.76
CA SER A 109 15.10 12.75 -35.31
C SER A 109 14.96 11.41 -34.61
N ARG A 110 15.40 11.33 -33.36
CA ARG A 110 15.33 10.07 -32.57
C ARG A 110 13.91 9.53 -32.50
N ALA A 111 12.94 10.37 -32.12
CA ALA A 111 11.54 9.97 -32.03
C ALA A 111 10.99 9.46 -33.37
N ASN A 112 11.39 10.09 -34.49
CA ASN A 112 10.97 9.63 -35.82
C ASN A 112 11.56 8.26 -36.19
N ARG A 113 12.86 8.06 -35.95
CA ARG A 113 13.49 6.76 -36.18
C ARG A 113 12.87 5.66 -35.33
N GLU A 114 12.68 5.90 -34.03
CA GLU A 114 12.05 4.92 -33.11
C GLU A 114 10.62 4.56 -33.56
N GLN A 115 9.80 5.55 -33.95
CA GLN A 115 8.42 5.27 -34.38
C GLN A 115 8.33 4.51 -35.71
N ASN A 116 9.31 4.66 -36.60
CA ASN A 116 9.37 3.96 -37.88
C ASN A 116 10.01 2.55 -37.78
N ASP A 117 10.60 2.21 -36.64
CA ASP A 117 11.15 0.87 -36.38
C ASP A 117 10.19 0.08 -35.48
N PRO A 118 9.50 -0.96 -35.98
CA PRO A 118 8.61 -1.79 -35.18
C PRO A 118 9.31 -2.49 -34.01
N SER A 119 10.62 -2.74 -34.13
CA SER A 119 11.44 -3.43 -33.13
C SER A 119 12.05 -2.49 -32.08
N ALA A 120 11.98 -1.18 -32.27
CA ALA A 120 12.56 -0.22 -31.35
C ALA A 120 12.02 -0.41 -29.91
N ARG A 121 12.95 -0.50 -28.97
CA ARG A 121 12.67 -0.60 -27.53
C ARG A 121 13.61 0.35 -26.76
N PRO A 122 13.28 1.65 -26.72
CA PRO A 122 14.08 2.61 -25.96
C PRO A 122 14.21 2.18 -24.50
N ALA A 123 15.42 2.20 -23.97
CA ALA A 123 15.69 1.75 -22.60
C ALA A 123 15.02 2.70 -21.57
N ILE A 124 14.49 2.13 -20.50
CA ILE A 124 13.92 2.82 -19.35
C ILE A 124 15.03 2.99 -18.30
N GLY A 125 15.17 4.18 -17.75
CA GLY A 125 16.23 4.53 -16.79
C GLY A 125 15.86 4.35 -15.33
N ASN A 126 14.57 4.12 -15.03
CA ASN A 126 14.07 3.89 -13.67
C ASN A 126 13.32 2.56 -13.58
N THR A 127 13.14 2.04 -12.36
CA THR A 127 12.45 0.77 -12.10
C THR A 127 11.17 1.04 -11.31
N LEU A 128 10.08 0.36 -11.69
CA LEU A 128 8.85 0.32 -10.91
C LEU A 128 8.89 -0.89 -9.98
N GLU A 129 8.97 -0.63 -8.69
CA GLU A 129 8.88 -1.66 -7.67
C GLU A 129 7.44 -1.82 -7.17
N GLY A 130 7.08 -2.99 -6.63
CA GLY A 130 5.77 -3.23 -6.04
C GLY A 130 4.60 -3.22 -7.03
N LEU A 131 4.83 -3.47 -8.32
CA LEU A 131 3.76 -3.53 -9.33
C LEU A 131 2.70 -4.60 -9.01
N SER A 132 3.07 -5.66 -8.28
CA SER A 132 2.15 -6.68 -7.79
C SER A 132 1.00 -6.11 -6.94
N ASP A 133 1.23 -4.98 -6.29
CA ASP A 133 0.30 -4.36 -5.36
C ASP A 133 -0.85 -3.60 -6.05
N TYR A 134 -0.77 -3.45 -7.37
CA TYR A 134 -1.74 -2.73 -8.17
C TYR A 134 -2.51 -3.66 -9.11
N ASP A 135 -3.82 -3.46 -9.21
CA ASP A 135 -4.69 -4.20 -10.16
C ASP A 135 -5.09 -3.36 -11.36
N ILE A 136 -5.10 -2.04 -11.21
CA ILE A 136 -5.52 -1.09 -12.23
C ILE A 136 -4.36 -0.18 -12.57
N LEU A 137 -3.97 -0.15 -13.83
CA LEU A 137 -2.94 0.75 -14.36
C LEU A 137 -3.58 1.73 -15.32
N PHE A 138 -3.61 3.01 -14.97
CA PHE A 138 -3.86 4.07 -15.93
C PHE A 138 -2.58 4.29 -16.71
N LEU A 139 -2.56 3.99 -18.01
CA LEU A 139 -1.37 4.06 -18.86
C LEU A 139 -1.42 5.29 -19.77
N GLY A 140 -0.62 6.29 -19.46
CA GLY A 140 -0.59 7.60 -20.12
C GLY A 140 0.56 7.82 -21.08
N TYR A 141 0.29 8.36 -22.29
CA TYR A 141 1.32 8.66 -23.27
C TYR A 141 0.91 9.77 -24.25
N PRO A 142 1.87 10.53 -24.83
CA PRO A 142 1.58 11.43 -25.93
C PRO A 142 1.38 10.61 -27.23
N ILE A 143 0.58 11.11 -28.17
CA ILE A 143 0.51 10.53 -29.50
C ILE A 143 1.67 11.01 -30.36
N TRP A 144 2.50 10.09 -30.83
CA TRP A 144 3.54 10.31 -31.82
C TRP A 144 3.20 9.60 -33.13
N TRP A 145 3.01 10.34 -34.20
CA TRP A 145 2.62 9.79 -35.54
C TRP A 145 1.45 8.80 -35.48
N GLY A 146 0.42 9.14 -34.69
CA GLY A 146 -0.79 8.33 -34.55
C GLY A 146 -0.66 7.11 -33.65
N LYS A 147 0.49 6.90 -32.98
CA LYS A 147 0.79 5.73 -32.14
C LYS A 147 1.35 6.14 -30.77
N ALA A 148 1.40 5.18 -29.86
CA ALA A 148 2.11 5.32 -28.60
C ALA A 148 3.64 5.34 -28.86
N PRO A 149 4.43 6.13 -28.10
CA PRO A 149 5.89 6.07 -28.16
C PRO A 149 6.42 4.68 -27.85
N LYS A 150 7.48 4.24 -28.51
CA LYS A 150 8.05 2.89 -28.38
C LYS A 150 8.52 2.53 -26.96
N ILE A 151 8.82 3.52 -26.13
CA ILE A 151 9.14 3.30 -24.71
C ILE A 151 7.96 2.69 -23.91
N ILE A 152 6.72 2.92 -24.36
CA ILE A 152 5.54 2.26 -23.80
C ILE A 152 5.56 0.76 -24.06
N SER A 153 6.00 0.35 -25.27
CA SER A 153 6.20 -1.07 -25.59
C SER A 153 7.27 -1.69 -24.69
N THR A 154 8.38 -0.98 -24.46
CA THR A 154 9.42 -1.42 -23.52
C THR A 154 8.84 -1.63 -22.12
N PHE A 155 8.02 -0.70 -21.62
CA PHE A 155 7.40 -0.83 -20.30
C PHE A 155 6.49 -2.07 -20.22
N LEU A 156 5.60 -2.25 -21.18
CA LEU A 156 4.65 -3.38 -21.17
C LEU A 156 5.34 -4.75 -21.25
N GLU A 157 6.49 -4.83 -21.92
CA GLU A 157 7.27 -6.07 -22.02
C GLU A 157 8.20 -6.31 -20.81
N SER A 158 8.45 -5.28 -19.99
CA SER A 158 9.36 -5.38 -18.83
C SER A 158 8.70 -5.89 -17.55
N TYR A 159 7.37 -5.94 -17.50
CA TYR A 159 6.62 -6.28 -16.29
C TYR A 159 5.56 -7.35 -16.55
N ASP A 160 5.30 -8.19 -15.53
CA ASP A 160 4.15 -9.09 -15.54
C ASP A 160 2.86 -8.30 -15.26
N LEU A 161 2.02 -8.18 -16.28
CA LEU A 161 0.74 -7.48 -16.25
C LEU A 161 -0.46 -8.44 -16.26
N SER A 162 -0.22 -9.74 -16.03
CA SER A 162 -1.26 -10.77 -16.02
C SER A 162 -2.34 -10.45 -14.98
N GLY A 163 -3.60 -10.50 -15.41
CA GLY A 163 -4.76 -10.24 -14.56
C GLY A 163 -4.99 -8.77 -14.18
N LYS A 164 -4.10 -7.85 -14.57
CA LYS A 164 -4.28 -6.42 -14.30
C LYS A 164 -5.24 -5.77 -15.29
N THR A 165 -5.95 -4.74 -14.86
CA THR A 165 -6.77 -3.90 -15.73
C THR A 165 -5.94 -2.71 -16.21
N ILE A 166 -5.77 -2.57 -17.53
CA ILE A 166 -5.06 -1.43 -18.14
C ILE A 166 -6.09 -0.46 -18.72
N VAL A 167 -5.96 0.80 -18.34
CA VAL A 167 -6.83 1.91 -18.79
C VAL A 167 -5.98 2.91 -19.55
N PRO A 168 -5.92 2.84 -20.89
CA PRO A 168 -5.09 3.76 -21.66
C PRO A 168 -5.65 5.18 -21.66
N PHE A 169 -4.78 6.16 -21.59
CA PHE A 169 -5.12 7.55 -21.94
C PHE A 169 -3.97 8.18 -22.72
N CYS A 170 -4.32 9.05 -23.62
CA CYS A 170 -3.28 9.74 -24.39
C CYS A 170 -3.52 11.23 -24.44
N THR A 171 -2.46 11.99 -24.68
CA THR A 171 -2.55 13.41 -24.97
C THR A 171 -2.17 13.71 -26.40
N SER A 172 -2.96 14.55 -27.06
CA SER A 172 -2.73 14.98 -28.43
C SER A 172 -3.45 16.28 -28.72
N HIS A 173 -2.84 17.14 -29.56
CA HIS A 173 -3.45 18.41 -29.97
C HIS A 173 -4.67 18.18 -30.88
N SER A 174 -4.57 17.24 -31.84
CA SER A 174 -5.58 17.03 -32.86
C SER A 174 -5.93 15.57 -33.13
N SER A 175 -4.96 14.65 -33.00
CA SER A 175 -5.19 13.23 -33.28
C SER A 175 -6.01 12.58 -32.16
N GLY A 176 -6.98 11.75 -32.52
CA GLY A 176 -7.66 10.85 -31.57
C GLY A 176 -6.71 9.79 -31.04
N ILE A 177 -7.19 8.95 -30.10
CA ILE A 177 -6.43 7.81 -29.60
C ILE A 177 -6.18 6.77 -30.73
N GLY A 178 -7.12 6.66 -31.69
CA GLY A 178 -7.02 5.79 -32.86
C GLY A 178 -6.80 4.34 -32.47
N SER A 179 -5.79 3.68 -33.10
CA SER A 179 -5.37 2.32 -32.76
C SER A 179 -4.18 2.31 -31.78
N SER A 180 -3.79 3.47 -31.25
CA SER A 180 -2.57 3.56 -30.44
C SER A 180 -2.62 2.76 -29.14
N ASP A 181 -3.82 2.51 -28.59
CA ASP A 181 -4.06 1.62 -27.47
C ASP A 181 -4.19 0.16 -27.90
N THR A 182 -4.99 -0.14 -28.91
CA THR A 182 -5.21 -1.52 -29.38
C THR A 182 -3.96 -2.16 -29.96
N ASP A 183 -3.06 -1.37 -30.57
CA ASP A 183 -1.74 -1.82 -31.03
C ASP A 183 -0.85 -2.35 -29.87
N LEU A 184 -1.14 -1.93 -28.62
CA LEU A 184 -0.40 -2.34 -27.42
C LEU A 184 -0.92 -3.64 -26.80
N HIS A 185 -2.15 -4.07 -27.11
CA HIS A 185 -2.80 -5.20 -26.45
C HIS A 185 -2.01 -6.51 -26.58
N ALA A 186 -1.34 -6.72 -27.72
CA ALA A 186 -0.53 -7.92 -27.95
C ALA A 186 0.68 -8.02 -26.99
N LEU A 187 1.17 -6.89 -26.46
CA LEU A 187 2.33 -6.83 -25.57
C LEU A 187 1.96 -7.15 -24.11
N ALA A 188 0.68 -7.09 -23.76
CA ALA A 188 0.15 -7.46 -22.46
C ALA A 188 -1.20 -8.19 -22.65
N SER A 189 -1.16 -9.31 -23.35
CA SER A 189 -2.35 -10.08 -23.76
C SER A 189 -3.09 -10.75 -22.60
N GLN A 190 -2.42 -10.92 -21.46
CA GLN A 190 -3.01 -11.47 -20.24
C GLN A 190 -3.66 -10.40 -19.37
N ALA A 191 -3.57 -9.12 -19.73
CA ALA A 191 -4.23 -8.01 -19.06
C ALA A 191 -5.64 -7.79 -19.59
N VAL A 192 -6.49 -7.18 -18.76
CA VAL A 192 -7.84 -6.73 -19.15
C VAL A 192 -7.76 -5.28 -19.60
N TRP A 193 -7.96 -5.02 -20.90
CA TRP A 193 -7.90 -3.68 -21.44
C TRP A 193 -9.27 -2.99 -21.41
N LYS A 194 -9.31 -1.75 -20.93
CA LYS A 194 -10.49 -0.87 -20.99
C LYS A 194 -10.36 0.08 -22.17
N PRO A 195 -11.50 0.64 -22.65
CA PRO A 195 -11.46 1.65 -23.71
C PRO A 195 -10.62 2.86 -23.32
N GLY A 196 -9.69 3.24 -24.21
CA GLY A 196 -8.82 4.38 -23.97
C GLY A 196 -9.47 5.73 -24.23
N LYS A 197 -8.91 6.80 -23.66
CA LYS A 197 -9.40 8.18 -23.80
C LYS A 197 -8.29 9.12 -24.27
N ARG A 198 -8.64 9.98 -25.25
CA ARG A 198 -7.76 11.10 -25.65
C ARG A 198 -8.13 12.37 -24.88
N PHE A 199 -7.11 13.09 -24.44
CA PHE A 199 -7.16 14.38 -23.80
C PHE A 199 -6.36 15.44 -24.60
N GLY A 200 -6.77 16.70 -24.54
CA GLY A 200 -6.05 17.82 -25.16
C GLY A 200 -4.90 18.36 -24.29
N GLY A 201 -4.94 18.05 -23.00
CA GLY A 201 -3.96 18.47 -22.01
C GLY A 201 -4.37 19.65 -21.11
N ASN A 202 -5.58 20.17 -21.32
CA ASN A 202 -6.15 21.29 -20.54
C ASN A 202 -7.60 21.03 -20.10
N GLU A 203 -7.98 19.75 -19.96
CA GLU A 203 -9.28 19.35 -19.49
C GLU A 203 -9.52 19.78 -18.05
N SER A 204 -10.79 20.10 -17.74
CA SER A 204 -11.19 20.37 -16.36
C SER A 204 -11.20 19.06 -15.54
N ARG A 205 -11.02 19.18 -14.23
CA ARG A 205 -11.08 18.06 -13.30
C ARG A 205 -12.40 17.27 -13.44
N GLU A 206 -13.51 17.98 -13.63
CA GLU A 206 -14.85 17.38 -13.78
C GLU A 206 -14.94 16.52 -15.04
N ALA A 207 -14.32 16.93 -16.14
CA ALA A 207 -14.31 16.16 -17.38
C ALA A 207 -13.46 14.88 -17.26
N VAL A 208 -12.34 14.94 -16.54
CA VAL A 208 -11.50 13.77 -16.23
C VAL A 208 -12.25 12.83 -15.27
N GLN A 209 -12.88 13.36 -14.24
CA GLN A 209 -13.68 12.59 -13.28
C GLN A 209 -14.85 11.87 -13.95
N ALA A 210 -15.63 12.54 -14.77
CA ALA A 210 -16.74 11.94 -15.50
C ALA A 210 -16.29 10.78 -16.41
N TRP A 211 -15.10 10.89 -17.02
CA TRP A 211 -14.53 9.78 -17.77
C TRP A 211 -14.18 8.59 -16.86
N ILE A 212 -13.49 8.83 -15.74
CA ILE A 212 -13.11 7.78 -14.79
C ILE A 212 -14.38 7.05 -14.30
N GLU A 213 -15.42 7.77 -13.93
CA GLU A 213 -16.70 7.22 -13.51
C GLU A 213 -17.35 6.35 -14.60
N SER A 214 -17.26 6.77 -15.88
CA SER A 214 -17.81 6.02 -17.02
C SER A 214 -17.16 4.67 -17.27
N LEU A 215 -15.94 4.44 -16.72
CA LEU A 215 -15.21 3.19 -16.89
C LEU A 215 -15.76 2.05 -16.01
N GLY A 216 -16.59 2.36 -15.02
CA GLY A 216 -17.15 1.38 -14.08
C GLY A 216 -16.04 0.62 -13.32
N LEU A 217 -14.96 1.32 -12.96
CA LEU A 217 -13.84 0.73 -12.23
C LEU A 217 -14.14 0.73 -10.73
N ASN A 218 -13.82 -0.37 -10.06
CA ASN A 218 -13.85 -0.44 -8.59
C ASN A 218 -12.59 0.21 -8.01
N LEU A 219 -12.46 1.53 -8.17
CA LEU A 219 -11.29 2.31 -7.68
C LEU A 219 -11.26 2.44 -6.15
N ASN A 220 -12.37 2.18 -5.49
CA ASN A 220 -12.53 2.30 -4.03
C ASN A 220 -12.38 0.98 -3.29
N GLU A 221 -12.06 -0.12 -3.96
CA GLU A 221 -11.63 -1.33 -3.27
C GLU A 221 -10.19 -1.11 -2.78
N SER A 222 -10.07 -0.56 -1.58
CA SER A 222 -8.78 -0.51 -0.87
C SER A 222 -8.23 -1.93 -0.70
N ASN A 223 -6.90 -2.08 -0.69
CA ASN A 223 -6.22 -3.35 -0.43
C ASN A 223 -6.57 -3.99 0.94
N VAL A 224 -7.28 -3.25 1.79
CA VAL A 224 -7.66 -3.74 3.12
C VAL A 224 -8.58 -4.97 3.10
N GLY A 225 -9.22 -5.28 1.97
CA GLY A 225 -10.07 -6.45 1.77
C GLY A 225 -9.43 -7.60 0.99
N ARG A 226 -8.16 -7.49 0.59
CA ARG A 226 -7.45 -8.54 -0.16
C ARG A 226 -6.01 -8.63 0.30
N PHE A 227 -5.67 -9.72 0.93
CA PHE A 227 -4.33 -9.94 1.46
C PHE A 227 -3.49 -10.78 0.50
N ASN A 228 -2.21 -10.43 0.36
CA ASN A 228 -1.24 -11.38 -0.17
C ASN A 228 -0.95 -12.40 0.93
N LEU A 229 -1.59 -13.56 0.83
CA LEU A 229 -1.52 -14.61 1.84
C LEU A 229 -0.34 -15.58 1.66
N SER A 230 0.70 -15.18 0.92
CA SER A 230 1.99 -15.87 1.01
C SER A 230 2.64 -15.58 2.37
N THR A 231 3.37 -16.53 2.92
CA THR A 231 4.18 -16.27 4.12
C THR A 231 5.15 -15.14 3.86
N GLY A 232 5.15 -14.15 4.76
CA GLY A 232 6.18 -13.13 4.76
C GLY A 232 7.57 -13.73 4.96
N GLU A 233 8.60 -12.93 4.77
CA GLU A 233 9.97 -13.34 5.03
C GLU A 233 10.12 -13.89 6.46
N ASN A 234 10.82 -15.00 6.61
CA ASN A 234 11.12 -15.64 7.90
C ASN A 234 9.91 -16.19 8.69
N GLY A 235 8.83 -16.61 8.02
CA GLY A 235 7.67 -17.26 8.68
C GLY A 235 6.78 -16.30 9.46
N LYS A 236 6.91 -14.98 9.26
CA LYS A 236 6.00 -13.97 9.82
C LYS A 236 4.69 -13.95 9.05
N ALA A 237 3.61 -13.55 9.71
CA ALA A 237 2.34 -13.27 9.02
C ALA A 237 2.52 -12.14 7.99
N PRO A 238 1.87 -12.22 6.81
CA PRO A 238 1.79 -11.13 5.88
C PRO A 238 1.18 -9.87 6.50
N THR A 239 1.39 -8.72 5.87
CA THR A 239 0.83 -7.44 6.33
C THR A 239 -0.16 -6.86 5.32
N VAL A 240 -1.03 -5.99 5.81
CA VAL A 240 -1.88 -5.10 5.02
C VAL A 240 -1.49 -3.66 5.28
N ARG A 241 -1.39 -2.86 4.23
CA ARG A 241 -1.13 -1.42 4.35
C ARG A 241 -2.39 -0.70 4.78
N LEU A 242 -2.37 -0.08 5.95
CA LEU A 242 -3.45 0.75 6.46
C LEU A 242 -3.43 2.15 5.81
N SER A 243 -4.58 2.81 5.76
CA SER A 243 -4.68 4.19 5.24
C SER A 243 -3.90 5.22 6.08
N SER A 244 -3.50 4.88 7.29
CA SER A 244 -2.58 5.68 8.11
C SER A 244 -1.12 5.61 7.67
N GLY A 245 -0.80 4.74 6.69
CA GLY A 245 0.56 4.55 6.18
C GLY A 245 1.41 3.55 6.97
N TYR A 246 0.83 2.78 7.89
CA TYR A 246 1.52 1.71 8.62
C TYR A 246 1.10 0.33 8.12
N ASP A 247 2.03 -0.63 8.17
CA ASP A 247 1.76 -2.01 7.83
C ASP A 247 1.30 -2.77 9.07
N MET A 248 0.16 -3.45 8.96
CA MET A 248 -0.43 -4.23 10.04
C MET A 248 -0.44 -5.72 9.67
N PRO A 249 0.08 -6.62 10.52
CA PRO A 249 -0.04 -8.07 10.29
C PRO A 249 -1.52 -8.50 10.21
N VAL A 250 -1.84 -9.34 9.22
CA VAL A 250 -3.22 -9.82 8.99
C VAL A 250 -3.66 -10.90 9.98
N LEU A 251 -2.75 -11.35 10.84
CA LEU A 251 -3.01 -12.30 11.92
C LEU A 251 -2.30 -11.84 13.19
N GLY A 252 -3.04 -11.76 14.29
CA GLY A 252 -2.53 -11.35 15.61
C GLY A 252 -2.97 -12.28 16.72
N LEU A 253 -2.43 -12.11 17.91
CA LEU A 253 -2.88 -12.78 19.14
C LEU A 253 -3.86 -11.89 19.90
N GLY A 254 -5.11 -12.35 20.07
CA GLY A 254 -6.06 -11.76 20.99
C GLY A 254 -5.71 -12.15 22.43
N THR A 255 -5.69 -11.16 23.34
CA THR A 255 -5.27 -11.40 24.73
C THR A 255 -6.43 -11.38 25.73
N TYR A 256 -7.67 -11.24 25.25
CA TYR A 256 -8.83 -11.33 26.14
C TYR A 256 -8.79 -12.61 27.02
N SER A 257 -8.91 -12.44 28.34
CA SER A 257 -8.82 -13.53 29.33
C SER A 257 -7.43 -14.13 29.57
N LEU A 258 -6.38 -13.55 29.04
CA LEU A 258 -5.01 -13.89 29.41
C LEU A 258 -4.54 -12.93 30.51
N HIS A 259 -4.10 -13.43 31.68
CA HIS A 259 -3.68 -12.62 32.82
C HIS A 259 -2.37 -13.11 33.41
N GLY A 260 -1.66 -12.24 34.11
CA GLY A 260 -0.45 -12.53 34.85
C GLY A 260 0.62 -13.22 33.98
N ASP A 261 1.37 -14.13 34.56
CA ASP A 261 2.42 -14.86 33.88
C ASP A 261 1.93 -15.66 32.64
N VAL A 262 0.65 -16.04 32.61
CA VAL A 262 0.09 -16.73 31.44
C VAL A 262 0.06 -15.79 30.25
N CYS A 263 -0.35 -14.55 30.44
CA CYS A 263 -0.35 -13.54 29.39
C CYS A 263 1.06 -13.28 28.86
N VAL A 264 2.02 -13.02 29.76
CA VAL A 264 3.43 -12.79 29.40
C VAL A 264 4.00 -13.95 28.58
N ARG A 265 3.80 -15.20 29.04
CA ARG A 265 4.25 -16.39 28.32
C ARG A 265 3.59 -16.56 26.96
N SER A 266 2.29 -16.28 26.84
CA SER A 266 1.55 -16.40 25.58
C SER A 266 2.05 -15.37 24.54
N VAL A 267 2.28 -14.11 24.96
CA VAL A 267 2.86 -13.08 24.09
C VAL A 267 4.26 -13.48 23.61
N LYS A 268 5.13 -13.96 24.51
CA LYS A 268 6.47 -14.45 24.16
C LYS A 268 6.43 -15.66 23.22
N ALA A 269 5.54 -16.62 23.46
CA ALA A 269 5.36 -17.80 22.59
C ALA A 269 4.86 -17.39 21.20
N ALA A 270 3.95 -16.41 21.12
CA ALA A 270 3.45 -15.89 19.86
C ALA A 270 4.57 -15.21 19.06
N LEU A 271 5.36 -14.33 19.70
CA LEU A 271 6.50 -13.68 19.06
C LEU A 271 7.55 -14.68 18.55
N ALA A 272 7.83 -15.72 19.34
CA ALA A 272 8.75 -16.80 18.95
C ALA A 272 8.19 -17.65 17.77
N SER A 273 6.86 -17.72 17.62
CA SER A 273 6.18 -18.43 16.52
C SER A 273 5.99 -17.60 15.25
N GLY A 274 6.42 -16.32 15.23
CA GLY A 274 6.29 -15.45 14.06
C GLY A 274 5.15 -14.43 14.11
N PHE A 275 4.32 -14.43 15.16
CA PHE A 275 3.35 -13.34 15.36
C PHE A 275 4.06 -12.00 15.53
N ARG A 276 3.44 -10.94 15.00
CA ARG A 276 3.91 -9.56 15.16
C ARG A 276 2.79 -8.59 15.52
N LYS A 277 1.56 -9.11 15.78
CA LYS A 277 0.41 -8.31 16.20
C LYS A 277 -0.19 -8.85 17.48
N PHE A 278 -0.54 -7.94 18.41
CA PHE A 278 -1.19 -8.22 19.68
C PHE A 278 -2.38 -7.28 19.88
N ASP A 279 -3.51 -7.85 20.30
CA ASP A 279 -4.72 -7.10 20.59
C ASP A 279 -5.08 -7.23 22.06
N THR A 280 -5.20 -6.10 22.76
CA THR A 280 -5.65 -5.99 24.13
C THR A 280 -6.70 -4.88 24.29
N ALA A 281 -7.08 -4.51 25.50
CA ALA A 281 -7.94 -3.40 25.83
C ALA A 281 -7.75 -2.97 27.28
N SER A 282 -8.05 -1.70 27.60
CA SER A 282 -8.01 -1.17 28.97
C SER A 282 -8.81 -2.03 29.95
N VAL A 283 -10.03 -2.44 29.54
CA VAL A 283 -10.94 -3.23 30.35
C VAL A 283 -10.49 -4.67 30.59
N TYR A 284 -9.54 -5.19 29.78
CA TYR A 284 -9.03 -6.55 29.99
C TYR A 284 -8.11 -6.66 31.21
N GLY A 285 -7.54 -5.53 31.67
CA GLY A 285 -6.70 -5.47 32.86
C GLY A 285 -5.38 -6.23 32.71
N ASN A 286 -4.86 -6.37 31.47
CA ASN A 286 -3.65 -7.13 31.15
C ASN A 286 -2.66 -6.38 30.24
N GLU A 287 -2.83 -5.05 30.11
CA GLU A 287 -1.94 -4.23 29.28
C GLU A 287 -0.49 -4.23 29.81
N GLU A 288 -0.30 -4.31 31.13
CA GLU A 288 1.05 -4.39 31.73
C GLU A 288 1.76 -5.68 31.34
N GLU A 289 1.06 -6.81 31.36
CA GLU A 289 1.58 -8.12 30.98
C GLU A 289 1.86 -8.23 29.47
N VAL A 290 0.98 -7.67 28.64
CA VAL A 290 1.22 -7.59 27.19
C VAL A 290 2.49 -6.77 26.95
N GLY A 291 2.62 -5.59 27.55
CA GLY A 291 3.79 -4.75 27.46
C GLY A 291 5.06 -5.44 27.96
N GLN A 292 4.97 -6.17 29.07
CA GLN A 292 6.08 -6.97 29.61
C GLN A 292 6.51 -8.05 28.62
N GLY A 293 5.56 -8.82 28.06
CA GLY A 293 5.85 -9.87 27.09
C GLY A 293 6.54 -9.32 25.84
N VAL A 294 6.11 -8.13 25.36
CA VAL A 294 6.74 -7.44 24.23
C VAL A 294 8.18 -7.03 24.58
N ARG A 295 8.41 -6.35 25.71
CA ARG A 295 9.75 -5.88 26.10
C ARG A 295 10.74 -7.02 26.36
N GLU A 296 10.26 -8.14 26.91
CA GLU A 296 11.09 -9.29 27.24
C GLU A 296 11.33 -10.25 26.08
N SER A 297 10.69 -10.03 24.93
CA SER A 297 10.75 -10.94 23.78
C SER A 297 12.10 -10.89 23.04
N GLY A 298 12.82 -9.76 23.13
CA GLY A 298 14.00 -9.47 22.34
C GLY A 298 13.74 -9.10 20.88
N VAL A 299 12.46 -9.04 20.44
CA VAL A 299 12.07 -8.58 19.11
C VAL A 299 12.07 -7.05 19.09
N PRO A 300 12.65 -6.38 18.09
CA PRO A 300 12.61 -4.92 17.97
C PRO A 300 11.18 -4.39 18.02
N ARG A 301 10.97 -3.28 18.77
CA ARG A 301 9.63 -2.71 18.97
C ARG A 301 8.95 -2.31 17.67
N GLU A 302 9.70 -1.83 16.72
CA GLU A 302 9.23 -1.41 15.39
C GLU A 302 8.71 -2.57 14.52
N GLU A 303 9.07 -3.81 14.84
CA GLU A 303 8.53 -5.00 14.19
C GLU A 303 7.22 -5.48 14.81
N ILE A 304 6.79 -4.91 15.93
CA ILE A 304 5.63 -5.37 16.68
C ILE A 304 4.50 -4.35 16.58
N PHE A 305 3.30 -4.82 16.28
CA PHE A 305 2.08 -4.03 16.17
C PHE A 305 1.18 -4.33 17.39
N VAL A 306 0.94 -3.34 18.24
CA VAL A 306 0.13 -3.47 19.46
C VAL A 306 -1.11 -2.62 19.34
N ALA A 307 -2.29 -3.26 19.46
CA ALA A 307 -3.59 -2.61 19.54
C ALA A 307 -4.12 -2.66 20.96
N THR A 308 -4.74 -1.56 21.40
CA THR A 308 -5.53 -1.49 22.64
C THR A 308 -6.81 -0.67 22.41
N LYS A 309 -7.72 -0.68 23.40
CA LYS A 309 -9.04 -0.08 23.24
C LYS A 309 -9.43 0.71 24.49
N LEU A 310 -10.10 1.85 24.30
CA LEU A 310 -10.80 2.56 25.36
C LEU A 310 -12.21 1.99 25.53
N TYR A 311 -12.63 1.75 26.76
CA TYR A 311 -13.97 1.29 27.07
C TYR A 311 -14.94 2.47 27.28
N PRO A 312 -16.26 2.35 27.03
CA PRO A 312 -17.22 3.46 27.07
C PRO A 312 -17.23 4.30 28.37
N ASN A 313 -16.94 3.69 29.51
CA ASN A 313 -16.85 4.42 30.77
C ASN A 313 -15.63 5.35 30.90
N GLU A 314 -14.66 5.24 29.98
CA GLU A 314 -13.45 6.06 29.93
C GLU A 314 -13.59 7.24 28.96
N TYR A 315 -14.62 7.26 28.09
CA TYR A 315 -14.75 8.25 27.02
C TYR A 315 -14.84 9.68 27.48
N ALA A 316 -15.48 9.92 28.67
CA ALA A 316 -15.55 11.25 29.26
C ALA A 316 -14.17 11.81 29.69
N ASN A 317 -13.18 10.92 29.93
CA ASN A 317 -11.84 11.25 30.37
C ASN A 317 -10.78 10.61 29.44
N ALA A 318 -11.04 10.55 28.13
CA ALA A 318 -10.27 9.79 27.17
C ALA A 318 -8.76 10.16 27.15
N GLU A 319 -8.40 11.44 27.36
CA GLU A 319 -6.98 11.84 27.41
C GLU A 319 -6.24 11.14 28.55
N ALA A 320 -6.82 11.12 29.75
CA ALA A 320 -6.22 10.45 30.90
C ALA A 320 -6.18 8.92 30.70
N ALA A 321 -7.21 8.34 30.09
CA ALA A 321 -7.25 6.92 29.78
C ALA A 321 -6.19 6.52 28.75
N ILE A 322 -5.93 7.35 27.73
CA ILE A 322 -4.84 7.15 26.76
C ILE A 322 -3.48 7.13 27.46
N GLU A 323 -3.23 8.08 28.36
CA GLU A 323 -1.97 8.14 29.13
C GLU A 323 -1.80 6.89 30.03
N GLU A 324 -2.89 6.41 30.59
CA GLU A 324 -2.86 5.19 31.40
C GLU A 324 -2.58 3.93 30.59
N CYS A 325 -3.17 3.79 29.40
CA CYS A 325 -2.83 2.71 28.47
C CYS A 325 -1.34 2.75 28.08
N LEU A 326 -0.81 3.93 27.73
CA LEU A 326 0.61 4.11 27.41
C LEU A 326 1.51 3.74 28.59
N ARG A 327 1.15 4.16 29.80
CA ARG A 327 1.89 3.86 31.03
C ARG A 327 1.93 2.35 31.31
N LYS A 328 0.78 1.67 31.21
CA LYS A 328 0.66 0.22 31.46
C LYS A 328 1.43 -0.58 30.43
N LEU A 329 1.19 -0.33 29.15
CA LEU A 329 1.91 -1.00 28.07
C LEU A 329 3.42 -0.74 28.15
N ASN A 330 3.83 0.49 28.43
CA ASN A 330 5.24 0.92 28.57
C ASN A 330 6.12 0.44 27.40
N ILE A 331 5.65 0.64 26.15
CA ILE A 331 6.30 0.21 24.90
C ILE A 331 6.60 1.38 23.95
N GLY A 332 6.53 2.62 24.46
CA GLY A 332 6.87 3.84 23.74
C GLY A 332 5.70 4.49 23.01
N TYR A 333 4.96 3.74 22.22
CA TYR A 333 3.78 4.20 21.46
C TYR A 333 2.80 3.05 21.25
N ILE A 334 1.55 3.40 20.89
CA ILE A 334 0.50 2.44 20.54
C ILE A 334 0.35 2.45 19.01
N ASP A 335 0.38 1.28 18.36
CA ASP A 335 0.24 1.19 16.91
C ASP A 335 -1.21 1.42 16.45
N LEU A 336 -2.18 0.92 17.21
CA LEU A 336 -3.61 1.10 16.92
C LEU A 336 -4.40 1.27 18.20
N MET A 337 -5.17 2.33 18.31
CA MET A 337 -6.14 2.50 19.39
C MET A 337 -7.56 2.51 18.86
N LEU A 338 -8.45 1.76 19.53
CA LEU A 338 -9.85 1.65 19.15
C LEU A 338 -10.77 2.24 20.24
N LEU A 339 -11.92 2.76 19.82
CA LEU A 339 -13.07 2.79 20.70
C LEU A 339 -13.69 1.40 20.77
N HIS A 340 -13.91 0.88 21.99
CA HIS A 340 -14.30 -0.54 22.17
C HIS A 340 -15.74 -0.82 21.77
N HIS A 341 -16.65 0.15 21.98
CA HIS A 341 -18.06 0.09 21.61
C HIS A 341 -18.58 1.48 21.27
N PRO A 342 -19.67 1.59 20.48
CA PRO A 342 -20.44 2.84 20.43
C PRO A 342 -20.90 3.24 21.82
N GLY A 343 -20.90 4.53 22.13
CA GLY A 343 -21.33 5.00 23.44
C GLY A 343 -21.38 6.51 23.58
N THR A 344 -21.90 6.96 24.71
CA THR A 344 -21.93 8.39 25.01
C THR A 344 -20.51 8.95 25.04
N ASN A 345 -20.29 10.10 24.38
CA ASN A 345 -18.99 10.77 24.20
C ASN A 345 -17.98 10.04 23.29
N ASP A 346 -18.36 9.04 22.52
CA ASP A 346 -17.45 8.33 21.63
C ASP A 346 -16.75 9.26 20.62
N VAL A 347 -17.48 10.18 19.97
CA VAL A 347 -16.88 11.19 19.07
C VAL A 347 -15.89 12.10 19.82
N ALA A 348 -16.20 12.50 21.04
CA ALA A 348 -15.30 13.33 21.84
C ALA A 348 -14.03 12.56 22.25
N ALA A 349 -14.17 11.29 22.61
CA ALA A 349 -13.07 10.38 22.91
C ALA A 349 -12.20 10.14 21.68
N TYR A 350 -12.82 9.93 20.51
CA TYR A 350 -12.08 9.77 19.26
C TYR A 350 -11.25 11.03 18.91
N LYS A 351 -11.82 12.23 19.12
CA LYS A 351 -11.08 13.49 18.95
C LYS A 351 -9.92 13.64 19.94
N ALA A 352 -9.99 13.05 21.13
CA ALA A 352 -8.84 12.97 22.04
C ALA A 352 -7.76 12.02 21.46
N MET A 353 -8.18 10.89 20.87
CA MET A 353 -7.27 9.99 20.17
C MET A 353 -6.62 10.67 18.95
N GLU A 354 -7.34 11.49 18.18
CA GLU A 354 -6.79 12.29 17.07
C GLU A 354 -5.66 13.23 17.56
N ARG A 355 -5.86 13.87 18.71
CA ARG A 355 -4.80 14.71 19.34
C ARG A 355 -3.59 13.86 19.76
N ALA A 356 -3.80 12.66 20.27
CA ALA A 356 -2.73 11.75 20.65
C ALA A 356 -1.94 11.25 19.42
N VAL A 357 -2.58 11.10 18.25
CA VAL A 357 -1.89 10.85 16.96
C VAL A 357 -0.97 12.02 16.60
N ALA A 358 -1.48 13.25 16.69
CA ALA A 358 -0.66 14.45 16.41
C ALA A 358 0.53 14.59 17.38
N GLN A 359 0.45 14.01 18.58
CA GLN A 359 1.54 13.96 19.57
C GLN A 359 2.49 12.78 19.38
N GLY A 360 2.26 11.90 18.38
CA GLY A 360 3.07 10.70 18.14
C GLY A 360 2.89 9.58 19.18
N LYS A 361 1.87 9.65 20.02
CA LYS A 361 1.54 8.64 21.05
C LYS A 361 0.83 7.43 20.48
N ILE A 362 0.02 7.65 19.45
CA ILE A 362 -0.76 6.66 18.73
C ILE A 362 -0.43 6.79 17.23
N ARG A 363 -0.30 5.68 16.52
CA ARG A 363 -0.03 5.65 15.07
C ARG A 363 -1.30 5.59 14.23
N SER A 364 -2.28 4.81 14.66
CA SER A 364 -3.51 4.55 13.90
C SER A 364 -4.72 4.52 14.81
N LEU A 365 -5.88 4.88 14.27
CA LEU A 365 -7.15 4.91 14.98
C LEU A 365 -8.15 3.94 14.38
N GLY A 366 -8.94 3.28 15.22
CA GLY A 366 -9.97 2.35 14.80
C GLY A 366 -11.19 2.36 15.70
N LEU A 367 -12.15 1.51 15.38
CA LEU A 367 -13.40 1.35 16.10
C LEU A 367 -13.64 -0.14 16.32
N SER A 368 -14.44 -0.50 17.32
CA SER A 368 -14.89 -1.88 17.56
C SER A 368 -16.38 -1.89 17.84
N ASN A 369 -17.06 -2.89 17.28
CA ASN A 369 -18.53 -3.04 17.36
C ASN A 369 -19.31 -1.90 16.71
N TYR A 370 -18.77 -1.28 15.67
CA TYR A 370 -19.46 -0.31 14.82
C TYR A 370 -19.89 -0.99 13.54
N TYR A 371 -21.18 -0.87 13.22
CA TYR A 371 -21.82 -1.43 12.04
C TYR A 371 -22.13 -0.33 11.01
N VAL A 372 -22.78 -0.66 9.92
CA VAL A 372 -23.03 0.31 8.82
C VAL A 372 -23.73 1.57 9.29
N ARG A 373 -24.73 1.43 10.18
CA ARG A 373 -25.49 2.58 10.69
C ARG A 373 -24.60 3.47 11.56
N GLU A 374 -23.95 2.89 12.57
CA GLU A 374 -23.06 3.61 13.49
C GLU A 374 -21.93 4.30 12.72
N MET A 375 -21.35 3.64 11.73
CA MET A 375 -20.30 4.21 10.88
C MET A 375 -20.79 5.38 10.05
N SER A 376 -21.99 5.29 9.46
CA SER A 376 -22.56 6.37 8.64
C SER A 376 -22.83 7.64 9.46
N GLU A 377 -23.17 7.48 10.75
CA GLU A 377 -23.40 8.58 11.68
C GLU A 377 -22.08 9.13 12.24
N PHE A 378 -21.06 8.28 12.44
CA PHE A 378 -19.81 8.62 13.08
C PHE A 378 -18.81 9.31 12.14
N LEU A 379 -18.60 8.77 10.93
CA LEU A 379 -17.57 9.24 10.00
C LEU A 379 -17.62 10.74 9.68
N PRO A 380 -18.80 11.39 9.52
CA PRO A 380 -18.86 12.82 9.24
C PRO A 380 -18.39 13.71 10.41
N GLN A 381 -18.23 13.17 11.62
CA GLN A 381 -17.96 13.93 12.85
C GLN A 381 -16.48 13.92 13.25
N VAL A 382 -15.62 13.15 12.53
CA VAL A 382 -14.21 12.95 12.85
C VAL A 382 -13.31 13.46 11.71
N SER A 383 -12.08 13.83 12.05
CA SER A 383 -11.11 14.38 11.08
C SER A 383 -10.17 13.31 10.53
N ILE A 384 -9.76 12.36 11.39
CA ILE A 384 -8.96 11.21 11.00
C ILE A 384 -9.90 10.02 10.82
N LYS A 385 -10.00 9.52 9.59
CA LYS A 385 -10.82 8.35 9.29
C LYS A 385 -10.25 7.11 10.03
N PRO A 386 -11.10 6.28 10.66
CA PRO A 386 -10.63 5.03 11.25
C PRO A 386 -10.07 4.13 10.15
N VAL A 387 -8.95 3.46 10.45
CA VAL A 387 -8.26 2.56 9.51
C VAL A 387 -8.76 1.12 9.62
N LEU A 388 -9.44 0.79 10.72
CA LEU A 388 -9.89 -0.56 11.04
C LEU A 388 -11.19 -0.51 11.84
N VAL A 389 -12.07 -1.47 11.57
CA VAL A 389 -13.21 -1.82 12.40
C VAL A 389 -13.07 -3.27 12.85
N GLN A 390 -13.19 -3.53 14.16
CA GLN A 390 -13.08 -4.84 14.77
C GLN A 390 -14.45 -5.30 15.27
N ASN A 391 -15.02 -6.34 14.65
CA ASN A 391 -16.35 -6.86 14.96
C ASN A 391 -16.30 -8.38 15.23
N GLU A 392 -17.40 -8.94 15.80
CA GLU A 392 -17.59 -10.37 15.86
C GLU A 392 -17.80 -10.93 14.46
N ILE A 393 -16.89 -11.84 14.04
CA ILE A 393 -16.99 -12.50 12.75
C ILE A 393 -16.53 -13.95 12.91
N HIS A 394 -17.37 -14.89 12.45
CA HIS A 394 -17.08 -16.31 12.41
C HIS A 394 -18.05 -17.02 11.44
N PRO A 395 -17.88 -18.31 11.10
CA PRO A 395 -18.71 -18.99 10.10
C PRO A 395 -20.23 -18.89 10.29
N TYR A 396 -20.72 -18.70 11.50
CA TYR A 396 -22.16 -18.58 11.79
C TYR A 396 -22.67 -17.14 11.90
N TYR A 397 -21.74 -16.14 11.88
CA TYR A 397 -22.03 -14.71 11.88
C TYR A 397 -21.01 -13.98 11.00
N GLN A 398 -21.39 -13.71 9.75
CA GLN A 398 -20.40 -13.41 8.70
C GLN A 398 -20.31 -11.95 8.27
N GLU A 399 -21.16 -11.07 8.81
CA GLU A 399 -21.12 -9.62 8.54
C GLU A 399 -21.10 -9.28 7.02
N ASN A 400 -21.94 -9.96 6.23
CA ASN A 400 -21.90 -9.93 4.76
C ASN A 400 -22.22 -8.57 4.13
N ASP A 401 -22.85 -7.64 4.86
CA ASP A 401 -23.09 -6.25 4.49
C ASP A 401 -22.02 -5.29 5.04
N VAL A 402 -21.51 -5.55 6.23
CA VAL A 402 -20.53 -4.70 6.92
C VAL A 402 -19.15 -4.80 6.27
N ILE A 403 -18.66 -6.00 6.03
CA ILE A 403 -17.33 -6.21 5.44
C ILE A 403 -17.17 -5.45 4.11
N PRO A 404 -18.06 -5.63 3.10
CA PRO A 404 -17.93 -4.88 1.85
C PRO A 404 -18.11 -3.36 2.02
N TYR A 405 -18.95 -2.94 2.96
CA TYR A 405 -19.12 -1.51 3.26
C TYR A 405 -17.81 -0.90 3.77
N MET A 406 -17.16 -1.54 4.76
CA MET A 406 -15.90 -1.06 5.33
C MET A 406 -14.77 -1.05 4.30
N HIS A 407 -14.64 -2.12 3.52
CA HIS A 407 -13.62 -2.20 2.47
C HIS A 407 -13.78 -1.11 1.41
N ARG A 408 -15.01 -0.81 0.97
CA ARG A 408 -15.27 0.34 0.06
C ARG A 408 -14.88 1.68 0.66
N GLN A 409 -14.91 1.79 2.00
CA GLN A 409 -14.45 2.99 2.70
C GLN A 409 -12.93 3.01 2.91
N GLY A 410 -12.18 2.00 2.52
CA GLY A 410 -10.75 1.88 2.80
C GLY A 410 -10.43 1.53 4.25
N ILE A 411 -11.37 0.89 4.95
CA ILE A 411 -11.27 0.51 6.35
C ILE A 411 -11.10 -1.00 6.42
N ALA A 412 -10.02 -1.47 7.04
CA ALA A 412 -9.80 -2.89 7.30
C ALA A 412 -10.84 -3.44 8.28
N VAL A 413 -11.18 -4.71 8.11
CA VAL A 413 -12.07 -5.43 9.03
C VAL A 413 -11.28 -6.48 9.78
N GLU A 414 -11.51 -6.57 11.09
CA GLU A 414 -10.86 -7.54 11.96
C GLU A 414 -11.90 -8.34 12.75
N ALA A 415 -11.73 -9.65 12.75
CA ALA A 415 -12.58 -10.58 13.49
C ALA A 415 -12.10 -10.78 14.92
N TRP A 416 -12.90 -10.38 15.91
CA TRP A 416 -12.81 -10.97 17.22
C TRP A 416 -13.74 -12.19 17.32
N TYR A 417 -13.41 -13.14 18.19
CA TYR A 417 -14.07 -14.45 18.28
C TYR A 417 -14.14 -15.22 16.94
N PRO A 418 -13.05 -15.38 16.18
CA PRO A 418 -13.10 -16.11 14.91
C PRO A 418 -13.57 -17.56 15.08
N PHE A 419 -13.48 -18.10 16.29
CA PHE A 419 -13.95 -19.45 16.66
C PHE A 419 -15.29 -19.45 17.42
N GLY A 420 -16.07 -18.37 17.29
CA GLY A 420 -17.39 -18.24 17.94
C GLY A 420 -17.36 -17.95 19.44
N GLY A 421 -16.20 -17.77 20.05
CA GLY A 421 -16.08 -17.38 21.45
C GLY A 421 -16.38 -18.46 22.49
N ARG A 422 -16.54 -18.03 23.73
CA ARG A 422 -16.72 -18.93 24.88
C ARG A 422 -18.01 -19.76 24.75
N GLY A 423 -17.87 -21.08 24.92
CA GLY A 423 -19.00 -22.01 24.87
C GLY A 423 -19.38 -22.49 23.46
N HIS A 424 -18.95 -21.80 22.41
CA HIS A 424 -19.33 -22.10 21.01
C HIS A 424 -18.22 -22.75 20.20
N THR A 425 -16.94 -22.56 20.57
CA THR A 425 -15.76 -23.05 19.83
C THR A 425 -15.81 -24.56 19.55
N ALA A 426 -16.19 -25.38 20.54
CA ALA A 426 -16.24 -26.83 20.37
C ALA A 426 -17.29 -27.27 19.34
N ALA A 427 -18.47 -26.63 19.35
CA ALA A 427 -19.53 -26.89 18.38
C ALA A 427 -19.12 -26.49 16.96
N MET A 428 -18.45 -25.33 16.82
CA MET A 428 -17.94 -24.84 15.55
C MET A 428 -16.84 -25.74 14.97
N PHE A 429 -15.91 -26.19 15.79
CA PHE A 429 -14.87 -27.15 15.37
C PHE A 429 -15.42 -28.52 15.01
N ALA A 430 -16.57 -28.92 15.58
CA ALA A 430 -17.26 -30.15 15.25
C ALA A 430 -18.23 -30.03 14.05
N ASP A 431 -18.36 -28.84 13.45
CA ASP A 431 -19.18 -28.65 12.24
C ASP A 431 -18.69 -29.58 11.12
N LYS A 432 -19.65 -30.26 10.47
CA LYS A 432 -19.33 -31.31 9.48
C LYS A 432 -18.64 -30.73 8.23
N THR A 433 -19.03 -29.56 7.80
CA THR A 433 -18.44 -28.88 6.64
C THR A 433 -17.01 -28.49 6.95
N ILE A 434 -16.79 -27.81 8.08
CA ILE A 434 -15.47 -27.34 8.51
C ILE A 434 -14.53 -28.54 8.75
N SER A 435 -15.01 -29.56 9.47
CA SER A 435 -14.21 -30.76 9.76
C SER A 435 -13.81 -31.54 8.49
N ARG A 436 -14.71 -31.67 7.51
CA ARG A 436 -14.43 -32.32 6.24
C ARG A 436 -13.38 -31.57 5.42
N ILE A 437 -13.51 -30.24 5.34
CA ILE A 437 -12.54 -29.39 4.66
C ILE A 437 -11.18 -29.48 5.36
N ALA A 438 -11.16 -29.40 6.69
CA ALA A 438 -9.94 -29.54 7.49
C ALA A 438 -9.21 -30.87 7.20
N GLN A 439 -9.95 -31.97 7.16
CA GLN A 439 -9.40 -33.29 6.83
C GLN A 439 -8.82 -33.32 5.40
N ALA A 440 -9.50 -32.70 4.42
CA ALA A 440 -9.04 -32.70 3.04
C ALA A 440 -7.70 -31.96 2.86
N HIS A 441 -7.46 -30.90 3.64
CA HIS A 441 -6.23 -30.13 3.64
C HIS A 441 -5.17 -30.63 4.63
N GLY A 442 -5.45 -31.64 5.46
CA GLY A 442 -4.56 -32.07 6.54
C GLY A 442 -4.35 -30.97 7.59
N LYS A 443 -5.35 -30.14 7.81
CA LYS A 443 -5.37 -29.00 8.73
C LYS A 443 -6.39 -29.22 9.86
N SER A 444 -6.29 -28.38 10.90
CA SER A 444 -7.32 -28.35 11.94
C SER A 444 -8.52 -27.49 11.54
N PRO A 445 -9.70 -27.68 12.17
CA PRO A 445 -10.83 -26.77 12.03
C PRO A 445 -10.48 -25.31 12.30
N ALA A 446 -9.63 -25.04 13.31
CA ALA A 446 -9.17 -23.70 13.63
C ALA A 446 -8.41 -23.06 12.44
N GLN A 447 -7.49 -23.79 11.83
CA GLN A 447 -6.74 -23.31 10.67
C GLN A 447 -7.65 -23.02 9.47
N VAL A 448 -8.65 -23.87 9.22
CA VAL A 448 -9.62 -23.66 8.13
C VAL A 448 -10.44 -22.39 8.35
N ILE A 449 -10.93 -22.13 9.56
CA ILE A 449 -11.70 -20.92 9.87
C ILE A 449 -10.83 -19.68 9.71
N LEU A 450 -9.61 -19.67 10.26
CA LEU A 450 -8.69 -18.54 10.12
C LEU A 450 -8.35 -18.26 8.64
N ARG A 451 -8.11 -19.34 7.86
CA ARG A 451 -7.82 -19.20 6.43
C ARG A 451 -9.01 -18.67 5.65
N TRP A 452 -10.24 -19.08 6.00
CA TRP A 452 -11.47 -18.58 5.41
C TRP A 452 -11.65 -17.07 5.67
N ASP A 453 -11.49 -16.59 6.92
CA ASP A 453 -11.54 -15.16 7.25
C ASP A 453 -10.49 -14.38 6.46
N LEU A 454 -9.25 -14.85 6.44
CA LEU A 454 -8.16 -14.21 5.71
C LEU A 454 -8.44 -14.13 4.21
N GLN A 455 -9.05 -15.16 3.60
CA GLN A 455 -9.42 -15.13 2.18
C GLN A 455 -10.64 -14.22 1.90
N LYS A 456 -11.48 -13.94 2.90
CA LYS A 456 -12.51 -12.89 2.84
C LYS A 456 -11.94 -11.47 2.98
N GLY A 457 -10.63 -11.33 3.22
CA GLY A 457 -10.00 -10.05 3.52
C GLY A 457 -10.25 -9.56 4.94
N VAL A 458 -10.49 -10.46 5.87
CA VAL A 458 -10.71 -10.18 7.29
C VAL A 458 -9.46 -10.54 8.09
N VAL A 459 -8.94 -9.59 8.84
CA VAL A 459 -7.82 -9.79 9.79
C VAL A 459 -8.33 -10.61 10.97
N VAL A 460 -7.51 -11.50 11.52
CA VAL A 460 -7.93 -12.39 12.61
C VAL A 460 -7.06 -12.28 13.85
N ILE A 461 -7.69 -12.35 15.02
CA ILE A 461 -7.00 -12.29 16.32
C ILE A 461 -7.42 -13.47 17.24
N PRO A 462 -7.12 -14.73 16.85
CA PRO A 462 -7.39 -15.87 17.74
C PRO A 462 -6.65 -15.75 19.06
N GLY A 463 -7.33 -16.04 20.17
CA GLY A 463 -6.74 -16.08 21.50
C GLY A 463 -6.36 -17.49 21.90
N SER A 464 -5.18 -17.68 22.53
CA SER A 464 -4.80 -18.95 23.16
C SER A 464 -3.73 -18.75 24.23
N SER A 465 -3.79 -19.56 25.29
CA SER A 465 -2.72 -19.71 26.29
C SER A 465 -1.84 -20.95 26.04
N ASN A 466 -2.23 -21.81 25.09
CA ASN A 466 -1.48 -23.00 24.73
C ASN A 466 -0.46 -22.68 23.61
N PRO A 467 0.86 -22.84 23.84
CA PRO A 467 1.88 -22.56 22.84
C PRO A 467 1.74 -23.38 21.55
N ASP A 468 1.20 -24.60 21.64
CA ASP A 468 0.99 -25.45 20.45
C ASP A 468 -0.14 -24.91 19.58
N HIS A 469 -1.26 -24.47 20.17
CA HIS A 469 -2.34 -23.81 19.43
C HIS A 469 -1.87 -22.46 18.84
N ILE A 470 -1.05 -21.69 19.57
CA ILE A 470 -0.47 -20.46 19.05
C ILE A 470 0.34 -20.73 17.79
N ARG A 471 1.21 -21.75 17.81
CA ARG A 471 2.03 -22.17 16.67
C ARG A 471 1.16 -22.70 15.51
N GLU A 472 0.11 -23.44 15.83
CA GLU A 472 -0.85 -23.93 14.86
C GLU A 472 -1.60 -22.81 14.16
N ASN A 473 -2.08 -21.81 14.90
CA ASN A 473 -2.86 -20.70 14.38
C ASN A 473 -2.09 -19.83 13.37
N ILE A 474 -0.76 -19.70 13.47
CA ILE A 474 0.03 -18.97 12.47
C ILE A 474 0.34 -19.83 11.23
N SER A 475 0.20 -21.14 11.30
CA SER A 475 0.51 -22.06 10.20
C SER A 475 -0.67 -22.17 9.23
N VAL A 476 -1.18 -21.03 8.73
CA VAL A 476 -2.36 -20.92 7.87
C VAL A 476 -2.05 -20.32 6.48
N PHE A 477 -0.77 -20.07 6.21
CA PHE A 477 -0.33 -19.44 4.96
C PHE A 477 0.21 -20.42 3.93
N ASP A 478 0.30 -21.69 4.24
CA ASP A 478 0.85 -22.78 3.43
C ASP A 478 -0.21 -23.58 2.63
N PHE A 479 -1.48 -23.20 2.73
CA PHE A 479 -2.59 -23.78 1.97
C PHE A 479 -3.61 -22.70 1.60
N ALA A 480 -4.52 -23.01 0.68
CA ALA A 480 -5.62 -22.13 0.30
C ALA A 480 -6.91 -22.96 0.18
N LEU A 481 -8.02 -22.37 0.60
CA LEU A 481 -9.36 -22.90 0.34
C LEU A 481 -9.75 -22.59 -1.11
N THR A 482 -10.37 -23.53 -1.78
CA THR A 482 -10.95 -23.35 -3.11
C THR A 482 -12.21 -22.50 -3.04
N ASP A 483 -12.63 -21.90 -4.16
CA ASP A 483 -13.89 -21.13 -4.24
C ASP A 483 -15.11 -21.94 -3.81
N ALA A 484 -15.12 -23.25 -4.09
CA ALA A 484 -16.17 -24.16 -3.66
C ALA A 484 -16.19 -24.35 -2.13
N GLU A 485 -15.03 -24.53 -1.50
CA GLU A 485 -14.91 -24.64 -0.03
C GLU A 485 -15.27 -23.32 0.65
N MET A 486 -14.82 -22.19 0.08
CA MET A 486 -15.25 -20.86 0.54
C MET A 486 -16.76 -20.70 0.51
N ALA A 487 -17.40 -21.11 -0.61
CA ALA A 487 -18.86 -21.05 -0.75
C ALA A 487 -19.58 -21.96 0.26
N GLU A 488 -19.04 -23.15 0.54
CA GLU A 488 -19.61 -24.06 1.54
C GLU A 488 -19.54 -23.48 2.97
N ILE A 489 -18.43 -22.83 3.34
CA ILE A 489 -18.32 -22.16 4.65
C ILE A 489 -19.21 -20.92 4.68
N ASN A 490 -19.28 -20.15 3.58
CA ASN A 490 -20.19 -19.00 3.48
C ASN A 490 -21.66 -19.40 3.66
N ALA A 491 -22.05 -20.61 3.24
CA ALA A 491 -23.41 -21.14 3.42
C ALA A 491 -23.73 -21.53 4.89
N LEU A 492 -22.76 -21.50 5.80
CA LEU A 492 -22.98 -21.74 7.23
C LEU A 492 -23.51 -20.53 7.99
N ASP A 493 -23.61 -19.37 7.34
CA ASP A 493 -24.12 -18.15 7.98
C ASP A 493 -25.53 -18.36 8.54
N ARG A 494 -25.71 -18.03 9.79
CA ARG A 494 -27.00 -18.14 10.50
C ARG A 494 -27.44 -16.82 11.06
N ASN A 495 -26.65 -15.76 10.86
CA ASN A 495 -26.77 -14.48 11.54
C ASN A 495 -26.83 -14.66 13.08
N GLU A 496 -26.02 -15.61 13.61
CA GLU A 496 -26.01 -16.05 14.99
C GLU A 496 -24.85 -15.38 15.73
N LYS A 497 -25.13 -14.21 16.30
CA LYS A 497 -24.19 -13.46 17.13
C LYS A 497 -24.10 -14.11 18.50
N HIS A 498 -22.88 -14.34 18.99
CA HIS A 498 -22.64 -15.05 20.25
C HIS A 498 -22.37 -14.10 21.44
N ASP A 499 -22.06 -12.86 21.15
CA ASP A 499 -21.94 -11.83 22.20
C ASP A 499 -23.17 -10.92 22.21
N TRP A 500 -23.45 -10.33 23.37
CA TRP A 500 -24.64 -9.52 23.63
C TRP A 500 -24.48 -8.02 23.29
N TYR A 501 -23.33 -7.60 22.77
CA TYR A 501 -23.05 -6.21 22.38
C TYR A 501 -23.70 -5.82 21.06
#